data_ebee4a5c24e3c467c7a80b780279df9b
#
_entry.id   ebee4a5c24e3c467c7a80b780279df9b
#
_cell.length_a   1.000
_cell.length_b   1.000
_cell.length_c   1.000
_cell.angle_alpha   90.00
_cell.angle_beta   90.00
_cell.angle_gamma   90.00
#
_symmetry.space_group_name_H-M   'P 1'
#
loop_
_entity.id
_entity.type
_entity.pdbx_description
1 polymer ?
#
loop_
_entity_poly.entity_id
_entity_poly.type
_entity_poly.pdbx_seq_one_letter_code
_entity_poly.pdbx_strand_id
1 'polypeptide(L)'
;MIEIPLTPYPDQELQIDLGGQACTIRVFERAGFMYMDLTVRRTKILKGALCQPTTPIIPKTVRGFSGQFYVIDDAAATAGSQESPAFSGWGTRYKLYWLPDDELAGMKVLWEAQNGGS
;
A
#
# COMPACT_ATOMS: atom_id res chain seq x y z
N MET A 1 -4.00 -11.28 -1.42
CA MET A 1 -4.09 -9.80 -1.45
C MET A 1 -5.27 -9.34 -0.63
N ILE A 2 -5.03 -8.39 0.26
CA ILE A 2 -6.07 -7.88 1.16
C ILE A 2 -6.19 -6.37 0.95
N GLU A 3 -7.41 -5.89 0.69
CA GLU A 3 -7.68 -4.47 0.62
C GLU A 3 -7.76 -3.91 2.04
N ILE A 4 -7.02 -2.82 2.29
CA ILE A 4 -7.08 -2.12 3.57
C ILE A 4 -8.30 -1.19 3.53
N PRO A 5 -9.27 -1.33 4.46
CA PRO A 5 -10.53 -0.58 4.38
C PRO A 5 -10.34 0.88 4.79
N LEU A 6 -9.98 1.72 3.85
CA LEU A 6 -9.83 3.15 4.06
C LEU A 6 -11.09 3.92 3.71
N THR A 7 -11.30 5.04 4.41
CA THR A 7 -12.39 5.97 4.16
C THR A 7 -11.82 7.29 3.65
N PRO A 8 -12.65 8.16 3.02
CA PRO A 8 -12.14 9.40 2.41
C PRO A 8 -11.89 10.51 3.45
N TYR A 9 -10.97 10.28 4.36
CA TYR A 9 -10.55 11.24 5.37
C TYR A 9 -9.06 11.54 5.24
N PRO A 10 -8.64 12.77 5.56
CA PRO A 10 -7.22 13.15 5.41
C PRO A 10 -6.29 12.53 6.46
N ASP A 11 -6.83 12.05 7.57
CA ASP A 11 -6.02 11.39 8.61
C ASP A 11 -6.90 10.31 9.24
N GLN A 12 -6.43 9.07 9.19
CA GLN A 12 -7.18 7.95 9.74
C GLN A 12 -6.22 6.86 10.22
N GLU A 13 -6.67 6.14 11.23
CA GLU A 13 -5.91 5.04 11.79
C GLU A 13 -6.84 3.84 11.96
N LEU A 14 -6.33 2.66 11.65
CA LEU A 14 -7.09 1.43 11.81
C LEU A 14 -6.18 0.30 12.30
N GLN A 15 -6.81 -0.69 12.92
CA GLN A 15 -6.14 -1.91 13.34
C GLN A 15 -6.62 -3.05 12.46
N ILE A 16 -5.71 -3.86 11.97
CA ILE A 16 -6.03 -4.97 11.08
C ILE A 16 -4.99 -6.07 11.24
N ASP A 17 -5.44 -7.31 11.15
CA ASP A 17 -4.55 -8.48 11.14
C ASP A 17 -4.20 -8.80 9.70
N LEU A 18 -2.90 -8.86 9.42
CA LEU A 18 -2.40 -9.16 8.08
C LEU A 18 -1.48 -10.38 8.17
N GLY A 19 -2.02 -11.54 7.80
CA GLY A 19 -1.27 -12.79 7.83
C GLY A 19 -0.83 -13.18 9.23
N GLY A 20 -1.67 -12.96 10.23
CA GLY A 20 -1.35 -13.24 11.62
C GLY A 20 -0.54 -12.15 12.31
N GLN A 21 -0.30 -11.04 11.63
CA GLN A 21 0.45 -9.91 12.17
C GLN A 21 -0.53 -8.82 12.60
N ALA A 22 -0.52 -8.47 13.90
CA ALA A 22 -1.38 -7.41 14.42
C ALA A 22 -0.82 -6.04 14.03
N CYS A 23 -1.47 -5.38 13.10
CA CYS A 23 -1.01 -4.13 12.51
C CYS A 23 -1.87 -2.95 12.91
N THR A 24 -1.24 -1.80 13.15
CA THR A 24 -1.91 -0.51 13.23
C THR A 24 -1.38 0.33 12.08
N ILE A 25 -2.29 0.78 11.22
CA ILE A 25 -1.95 1.56 10.03
C ILE A 25 -2.55 2.94 10.18
N ARG A 26 -1.72 3.96 10.03
CA ARG A 26 -2.17 5.35 9.95
C ARG A 26 -1.87 5.86 8.55
N VAL A 27 -2.89 6.42 7.90
CA VAL A 27 -2.75 7.05 6.58
C VAL A 27 -3.13 8.51 6.73
N PHE A 28 -2.26 9.40 6.32
CA PHE A 28 -2.45 10.84 6.55
C PHE A 28 -1.91 11.66 5.39
N GLU A 29 -2.50 12.86 5.23
CA GLU A 29 -2.08 13.82 4.22
C GLU A 29 -1.05 14.79 4.77
N ARG A 30 -0.05 15.10 3.94
CA ARG A 30 0.90 16.18 4.23
C ARG A 30 1.30 16.81 2.90
N ALA A 31 1.13 18.13 2.79
CA ALA A 31 1.50 18.90 1.60
C ALA A 31 0.92 18.32 0.29
N GLY A 32 -0.31 17.82 0.35
CA GLY A 32 -1.00 17.29 -0.83
C GLY A 32 -0.69 15.85 -1.19
N PHE A 33 0.14 15.18 -0.41
CA PHE A 33 0.48 13.77 -0.63
C PHE A 33 0.03 12.92 0.55
N MET A 34 -0.19 11.64 0.28
CA MET A 34 -0.58 10.68 1.31
C MET A 34 0.63 9.90 1.80
N TYR A 35 0.70 9.71 3.10
CA TYR A 35 1.77 8.97 3.77
C TYR A 35 1.20 7.92 4.68
N MET A 36 2.02 6.91 5.00
CA MET A 36 1.61 5.79 5.84
C MET A 36 2.61 5.53 6.94
N ASP A 37 2.09 5.33 8.17
CA ASP A 37 2.84 4.76 9.29
C ASP A 37 2.35 3.34 9.51
N LEU A 38 3.24 2.44 9.84
CA LEU A 38 2.92 1.05 10.17
C LEU A 38 3.53 0.67 11.51
N THR A 39 2.68 0.20 12.42
CA THR A 39 3.08 -0.36 13.70
C THR A 39 2.67 -1.82 13.73
N VAL A 40 3.59 -2.71 14.08
CA VAL A 40 3.34 -4.14 14.18
C VAL A 40 3.65 -4.58 15.60
N ARG A 41 2.65 -5.12 16.29
CA ARG A 41 2.80 -5.61 17.67
C ARG A 41 3.48 -4.57 18.57
N ARG A 42 3.01 -3.32 18.52
CA ARG A 42 3.51 -2.19 19.31
C ARG A 42 4.88 -1.63 18.89
N THR A 43 5.45 -2.14 17.81
CA THR A 43 6.71 -1.61 17.27
C THR A 43 6.45 -0.86 15.98
N LYS A 44 6.78 0.43 15.94
CA LYS A 44 6.64 1.21 14.71
C LYS A 44 7.79 0.84 13.78
N ILE A 45 7.46 0.25 12.64
CA ILE A 45 8.44 -0.21 11.67
C ILE A 45 8.50 0.63 10.41
N LEU A 46 7.50 1.49 10.20
CA LEU A 46 7.45 2.37 9.04
C LEU A 46 6.86 3.69 9.47
N LYS A 47 7.53 4.79 9.14
CA LYS A 47 7.09 6.13 9.53
C LYS A 47 7.11 7.06 8.32
N GLY A 48 5.96 7.63 7.97
CA GLY A 48 5.85 8.62 6.91
C GLY A 48 6.27 8.14 5.54
N ALA A 49 5.93 6.88 5.19
CA ALA A 49 6.23 6.36 3.87
C ALA A 49 5.26 6.91 2.84
N LEU A 50 5.77 7.40 1.74
CA LEU A 50 4.97 7.99 0.68
C LEU A 50 4.14 6.91 -0.03
N CYS A 51 2.83 7.16 -0.17
CA CYS A 51 1.91 6.28 -0.89
C CYS A 51 1.83 6.70 -2.35
N GLN A 52 2.52 5.98 -3.22
CA GLN A 52 2.48 6.20 -4.67
C GLN A 52 1.88 4.98 -5.35
N PRO A 53 1.10 5.16 -6.42
CA PRO A 53 0.57 4.02 -7.19
C PRO A 53 1.70 3.19 -7.80
N THR A 54 1.50 1.88 -7.85
CA THR A 54 2.40 0.90 -8.47
C THR A 54 3.83 0.86 -7.90
N THR A 55 4.08 1.58 -6.82
CA THR A 55 5.38 1.60 -6.16
C THR A 55 5.26 0.92 -4.79
N PRO A 56 6.18 0.00 -4.44
CA PRO A 56 6.16 -0.59 -3.10
C PRO A 56 6.30 0.49 -2.03
N ILE A 57 5.41 0.46 -1.04
CA ILE A 57 5.42 1.48 0.03
C ILE A 57 6.57 1.24 0.99
N ILE A 58 6.86 -0.04 1.30
CA ILE A 58 8.02 -0.38 2.12
C ILE A 58 9.25 -0.40 1.21
N PRO A 59 10.19 0.54 1.38
CA PRO A 59 11.28 0.69 0.41
C PRO A 59 12.27 -0.46 0.38
N LYS A 60 12.35 -1.21 1.46
CA LYS A 60 13.23 -2.39 1.56
C LYS A 60 12.71 -3.31 2.65
N THR A 61 13.20 -4.54 2.68
CA THR A 61 12.82 -5.50 3.71
C THR A 61 13.04 -4.92 5.11
N VAL A 62 12.02 -5.02 5.95
CA VAL A 62 12.08 -4.58 7.34
C VAL A 62 11.89 -5.77 8.26
N ARG A 63 12.53 -5.74 9.43
CA ARG A 63 12.38 -6.80 10.43
C ARG A 63 11.03 -6.68 11.11
N GLY A 64 10.44 -7.82 11.41
CA GLY A 64 9.20 -7.89 12.17
C GLY A 64 7.93 -7.75 11.36
N PHE A 65 8.04 -7.67 10.04
CA PHE A 65 6.88 -7.61 9.17
C PHE A 65 7.16 -8.32 7.85
N SER A 66 6.19 -9.08 7.37
CA SER A 66 6.26 -9.72 6.06
C SER A 66 5.15 -9.18 5.17
N GLY A 67 5.42 -9.13 3.87
CA GLY A 67 4.50 -8.59 2.87
C GLY A 67 4.85 -7.17 2.45
N GLN A 68 4.02 -6.65 1.56
CA GLN A 68 4.23 -5.32 0.97
C GLN A 68 2.90 -4.62 0.78
N PHE A 69 2.94 -3.31 0.71
CA PHE A 69 1.76 -2.49 0.42
C PHE A 69 1.88 -1.82 -0.93
N TYR A 70 0.75 -1.75 -1.64
CA TYR A 70 0.64 -1.05 -2.92
C TYR A 70 -0.65 -0.26 -2.97
N VAL A 71 -0.59 0.89 -3.64
CA VAL A 71 -1.78 1.68 -3.96
C VAL A 71 -2.12 1.46 -5.43
N ILE A 72 -3.39 1.24 -5.71
CA ILE A 72 -3.91 1.12 -7.08
C ILE A 72 -4.88 2.28 -7.34
N ASP A 73 -4.69 2.96 -8.45
CA ASP A 73 -5.63 3.97 -8.95
C ASP A 73 -6.58 3.27 -9.93
N ASP A 74 -7.80 2.97 -9.49
CA ASP A 74 -8.77 2.25 -10.30
C ASP A 74 -9.23 3.04 -11.54
N ALA A 75 -9.01 4.34 -11.56
CA ALA A 75 -9.35 5.17 -12.72
C ALA A 75 -8.23 5.22 -13.78
N ALA A 76 -7.10 4.56 -13.56
CA ALA A 76 -5.95 4.64 -14.45
C ALA A 76 -6.26 4.19 -15.87
N ALA A 77 -7.11 3.18 -16.03
CA ALA A 77 -7.50 2.69 -17.36
C ALA A 77 -8.23 3.77 -18.18
N THR A 78 -9.00 4.65 -17.53
CA THR A 78 -9.72 5.74 -18.17
C THR A 78 -8.87 7.00 -18.26
N ALA A 79 -8.12 7.30 -17.21
CA ALA A 79 -7.27 8.50 -17.13
C ALA A 79 -5.97 8.36 -17.95
N GLY A 80 -5.59 7.13 -18.31
CA GLY A 80 -4.37 6.88 -19.06
C GLY A 80 -3.11 6.75 -18.25
N SER A 81 -3.15 7.06 -16.96
CA SER A 81 -2.00 6.93 -16.05
C SER A 81 -2.45 6.87 -14.61
N GLN A 82 -1.61 6.25 -13.78
CA GLN A 82 -1.81 6.26 -12.33
C GLN A 82 -1.50 7.65 -11.79
N GLU A 83 -2.34 8.14 -10.90
CA GLU A 83 -2.11 9.42 -10.25
C GLU A 83 -1.84 9.22 -8.76
N SER A 84 -1.09 10.14 -8.15
CA SER A 84 -0.86 10.11 -6.71
C SER A 84 -2.18 10.18 -5.95
N PRO A 85 -2.39 9.36 -4.92
CA PRO A 85 -3.66 9.31 -4.23
C PRO A 85 -3.96 10.62 -3.49
N ALA A 86 -5.24 11.00 -3.51
CA ALA A 86 -5.78 12.06 -2.68
C ALA A 86 -6.76 11.42 -1.70
N PHE A 87 -6.85 11.96 -0.48
CA PHE A 87 -7.66 11.32 0.57
C PHE A 87 -9.14 11.16 0.17
N SER A 88 -9.67 12.07 -0.62
CA SER A 88 -11.07 12.03 -1.05
C SER A 88 -11.40 10.81 -1.91
N GLY A 89 -10.40 10.17 -2.48
CA GLY A 89 -10.58 8.99 -3.32
C GLY A 89 -10.31 7.66 -2.62
N TRP A 90 -9.93 7.67 -1.34
CA TRP A 90 -9.68 6.43 -0.62
C TRP A 90 -10.93 5.54 -0.57
N GLY A 91 -10.77 4.27 -0.90
CA GLY A 91 -11.84 3.29 -0.87
C GLY A 91 -12.71 3.28 -2.12
N THR A 92 -12.59 4.26 -2.99
CA THR A 92 -13.32 4.33 -4.26
C THR A 92 -12.38 4.34 -5.45
N ARG A 93 -11.70 5.45 -5.70
CA ARG A 93 -10.73 5.55 -6.79
C ARG A 93 -9.39 4.93 -6.43
N TYR A 94 -8.90 5.20 -5.21
CA TYR A 94 -7.60 4.71 -4.75
C TYR A 94 -7.84 3.64 -3.71
N LYS A 95 -7.14 2.51 -3.87
CA LYS A 95 -7.23 1.39 -2.94
C LYS A 95 -5.85 0.99 -2.49
N LEU A 96 -5.72 0.74 -1.18
CA LEU A 96 -4.47 0.29 -0.58
C LEU A 96 -4.58 -1.21 -0.35
N TYR A 97 -3.61 -1.95 -0.83
CA TYR A 97 -3.58 -3.41 -0.69
C TYR A 97 -2.34 -3.86 0.07
N TRP A 98 -2.49 -4.93 0.82
CA TRP A 98 -1.38 -5.69 1.38
C TRP A 98 -1.26 -7.03 0.65
N LEU A 99 -0.04 -7.38 0.27
CA LEU A 99 0.27 -8.65 -0.39
C LEU A 99 1.26 -9.42 0.45
N PRO A 100 0.96 -10.70 0.80
CA PRO A 100 1.94 -11.54 1.47
C PRO A 100 3.12 -11.87 0.54
N ASP A 101 4.22 -12.32 1.13
CA ASP A 101 5.46 -12.56 0.38
C ASP A 101 5.30 -13.57 -0.75
N ASP A 102 4.47 -14.60 -0.57
CA ASP A 102 4.24 -15.61 -1.60
C ASP A 102 3.49 -15.03 -2.81
N GLU A 103 2.54 -14.13 -2.59
CA GLU A 103 1.84 -13.44 -3.69
C GLU A 103 2.78 -12.46 -4.40
N LEU A 104 3.65 -11.79 -3.65
CA LEU A 104 4.65 -10.90 -4.22
C LEU A 104 5.61 -11.65 -5.15
N ALA A 105 6.06 -12.83 -4.74
CA ALA A 105 6.92 -13.67 -5.57
C ALA A 105 6.21 -14.05 -6.87
N GLY A 106 4.94 -14.41 -6.80
CA GLY A 106 4.13 -14.74 -7.96
C GLY A 106 3.96 -13.55 -8.91
N MET A 107 3.69 -12.38 -8.38
CA MET A 107 3.58 -11.15 -9.17
C MET A 107 4.88 -10.81 -9.88
N LYS A 108 6.00 -10.94 -9.19
CA LYS A 108 7.32 -10.68 -9.76
C LYS A 108 7.60 -11.60 -10.94
N VAL A 109 7.30 -12.88 -10.80
CA VAL A 109 7.47 -13.85 -11.87
C VAL A 109 6.60 -13.51 -13.08
N LEU A 110 5.34 -13.16 -12.86
CA LEU A 110 4.44 -12.75 -13.94
C LEU A 110 4.92 -11.47 -14.63
N TRP A 111 5.37 -10.51 -13.86
CA TRP A 111 5.88 -9.27 -14.41
C TRP A 111 7.12 -9.50 -15.26
N GLU A 112 8.04 -10.33 -14.79
CA GLU A 112 9.25 -10.69 -15.53
C GLU A 112 8.91 -11.45 -16.82
N ALA A 113 7.91 -12.32 -16.77
CA ALA A 113 7.48 -13.04 -17.97
C ALA A 113 6.92 -12.11 -19.04
N GLN A 114 6.22 -11.03 -18.63
CA GLN A 114 5.63 -10.09 -19.57
C GLN A 114 6.61 -9.04 -20.08
N ASN A 115 7.57 -8.64 -19.24
CA ASN A 115 8.43 -7.50 -19.52
C ASN A 115 9.91 -7.86 -19.54
N GLY A 116 10.28 -8.90 -18.85
CA GLY A 116 11.66 -9.23 -18.61
C GLY A 116 12.21 -10.32 -19.48
N GLY A 117 11.41 -10.88 -20.34
CA GLY A 117 11.90 -11.80 -21.35
C GLY A 117 12.85 -11.10 -22.32
N SER A 118 12.88 -9.83 -22.17
CA SER A 118 13.75 -8.97 -22.93
C SER A 118 15.07 -8.77 -22.21
#